data_aaa8c7ee2ee146836071bd5987ad0134
#
_entry.id   aaa8c7ee2ee146836071bd5987ad0134
#
_cell.length_a   1.000
_cell.length_b   1.000
_cell.length_c   1.000
_cell.angle_alpha   90.00
_cell.angle_beta   90.00
_cell.angle_gamma   90.00
#
_symmetry.space_group_name_H-M   'P 1'
#
loop_
_entity.id
_entity.type
_entity.pdbx_description
1 polymer ?
#
loop_
_entity_poly.entity_id
_entity_poly.type
_entity_poly.pdbx_seq_one_letter_code
_entity_poly.pdbx_strand_id
1 'polypeptide(L)'
;MKPIEMRKTPEGYFTTRWGLAEYTDWIDESMSWKDNCYIGDWSFLWQRRYKGTDVLKLFSDFSVNSFAKFDINQSKHVTHTNRRGKVIAEGILTRLADDEVRLFGRGTFWIDYQLKHGAYQVESIAEEGYNFQVAGPKAAAVMEKLVGEAIRDIKFMRNGDCVIAGRPVVALRQGMSGEPGWELQGPSDDAQAVYDAVVEAGAEFGIRKLGGRAAFINHLEACFPTIVTDYLPAIFDEELKDYLADFKAGLPAFASTFNIAGSFESDSVADWYRSPVELGWGKNIKFDHDFLGRKALETEVAQPTRVIRTLVWNADDVVDIYASLFRSGEPYHFIEMPRDQRGFMYADSVRIGDKEVGVSTSRGYSYYFRQMLSLCVIDVDHAEIGSQVTVIWGEPGHAQKTVRATVAAAPYKTDNRRVDMHAV
;
A
#
# COMPACT_ATOMS: atom_id res chain seq x y z
N MET A 1 -14.78 15.43 -35.47
CA MET A 1 -14.71 14.43 -34.40
C MET A 1 -15.55 13.22 -34.78
N LYS A 2 -14.97 12.04 -34.77
CA LYS A 2 -15.69 10.80 -35.11
C LYS A 2 -16.23 10.16 -33.81
N PRO A 3 -17.37 9.44 -33.86
CA PRO A 3 -17.89 8.77 -32.64
C PRO A 3 -16.89 7.87 -31.95
N ILE A 4 -15.99 7.21 -32.69
CA ILE A 4 -14.95 6.34 -32.09
C ILE A 4 -13.92 7.12 -31.26
N GLU A 5 -13.64 8.39 -31.62
CA GLU A 5 -12.74 9.26 -30.85
C GLU A 5 -13.39 9.67 -29.52
N MET A 6 -14.71 9.92 -29.53
CA MET A 6 -15.47 10.23 -28.32
C MET A 6 -15.52 9.05 -27.36
N ARG A 7 -15.61 7.82 -27.86
CA ARG A 7 -15.58 6.60 -27.01
C ARG A 7 -14.28 6.39 -26.24
N LYS A 8 -13.20 7.00 -26.67
CA LYS A 8 -11.88 6.90 -26.04
C LYS A 8 -11.56 8.10 -25.14
N THR A 9 -12.48 9.05 -25.01
CA THR A 9 -12.28 10.21 -24.15
C THR A 9 -12.47 9.78 -22.69
N PRO A 10 -11.49 10.05 -21.80
CA PRO A 10 -11.60 9.73 -20.39
C PRO A 10 -12.79 10.39 -19.71
N GLU A 11 -13.37 9.72 -18.73
CA GLU A 11 -14.42 10.29 -17.88
C GLU A 11 -13.82 11.35 -16.95
N GLY A 12 -14.25 12.58 -17.09
CA GLY A 12 -13.72 13.73 -16.33
C GLY A 12 -14.49 14.08 -15.05
N TYR A 13 -15.65 13.50 -14.82
CA TYR A 13 -16.49 13.84 -13.67
C TYR A 13 -16.11 13.14 -12.38
N PHE A 14 -15.61 11.91 -12.49
CA PHE A 14 -15.22 11.11 -11.34
C PHE A 14 -13.70 11.12 -11.15
N THR A 15 -13.25 11.83 -10.13
CA THR A 15 -11.84 11.90 -9.76
C THR A 15 -11.59 11.19 -8.44
N THR A 16 -10.40 10.64 -8.31
CA THR A 16 -9.87 10.01 -7.10
C THR A 16 -8.60 10.74 -6.69
N ARG A 17 -7.95 10.33 -5.60
CA ARG A 17 -6.64 10.85 -5.22
C ARG A 17 -5.52 10.51 -6.21
N TRP A 18 -5.75 9.56 -7.13
CA TRP A 18 -4.84 9.23 -8.24
C TRP A 18 -5.18 9.94 -9.56
N GLY A 19 -6.05 10.95 -9.54
CA GLY A 19 -6.58 11.61 -10.73
C GLY A 19 -7.92 10.98 -11.15
N LEU A 20 -8.10 10.70 -12.44
CA LEU A 20 -9.34 10.08 -12.92
C LEU A 20 -9.56 8.68 -12.31
N ALA A 21 -10.82 8.27 -12.23
CA ALA A 21 -11.17 6.90 -11.86
C ALA A 21 -10.58 5.90 -12.87
N GLU A 22 -10.67 6.23 -14.15
CA GLU A 22 -10.11 5.47 -15.28
C GLU A 22 -9.64 6.44 -16.35
N TYR A 23 -8.50 6.16 -17.00
CA TYR A 23 -7.98 6.91 -18.15
C TYR A 23 -8.30 6.20 -19.48
N THR A 24 -8.32 4.87 -19.45
CA THR A 24 -8.78 4.02 -20.56
C THR A 24 -9.96 3.17 -20.10
N ASP A 25 -9.68 2.10 -19.42
CA ASP A 25 -10.57 1.32 -18.59
C ASP A 25 -9.73 0.53 -17.56
N TRP A 26 -10.33 0.13 -16.46
CA TRP A 26 -9.62 -0.56 -15.38
C TRP A 26 -9.01 -1.91 -15.80
N ILE A 27 -9.56 -2.55 -16.85
CA ILE A 27 -9.04 -3.81 -17.41
C ILE A 27 -7.71 -3.53 -18.14
N ASP A 28 -7.71 -2.59 -19.11
CA ASP A 28 -6.52 -2.20 -19.86
C ASP A 28 -5.43 -1.65 -18.92
N GLU A 29 -5.82 -0.83 -17.96
CA GLU A 29 -4.91 -0.29 -16.96
C GLU A 29 -4.32 -1.41 -16.07
N SER A 30 -5.12 -2.39 -15.64
CA SER A 30 -4.63 -3.53 -14.85
C SER A 30 -3.67 -4.44 -15.63
N MET A 31 -3.79 -4.52 -16.95
CA MET A 31 -2.88 -5.29 -17.77
C MET A 31 -1.53 -4.60 -18.02
N SER A 32 -1.42 -3.31 -17.71
CA SER A 32 -0.19 -2.55 -17.93
C SER A 32 1.01 -3.11 -17.16
N TRP A 33 0.82 -3.52 -15.90
CA TRP A 33 1.92 -4.13 -15.11
C TRP A 33 2.15 -5.62 -15.39
N LYS A 34 1.41 -6.20 -16.33
CA LYS A 34 1.67 -7.53 -16.88
C LYS A 34 2.47 -7.46 -18.18
N ASP A 35 2.04 -6.63 -19.10
CA ASP A 35 2.49 -6.68 -20.49
C ASP A 35 3.36 -5.45 -20.87
N ASN A 36 3.20 -4.34 -20.17
CA ASN A 36 3.79 -3.05 -20.51
C ASN A 36 4.37 -2.32 -19.28
N CYS A 37 3.85 -1.14 -19.00
CA CYS A 37 4.12 -0.36 -17.78
C CYS A 37 3.02 0.67 -17.57
N TYR A 38 3.01 1.28 -16.39
CA TYR A 38 2.12 2.39 -16.07
C TYR A 38 2.88 3.56 -15.45
N ILE A 39 2.25 4.74 -15.50
CA ILE A 39 2.55 5.86 -14.61
C ILE A 39 1.36 6.09 -13.68
N GLY A 40 1.60 6.11 -12.39
CA GLY A 40 0.59 6.39 -11.36
C GLY A 40 1.02 7.57 -10.49
N ASP A 41 0.04 8.29 -9.94
CA ASP A 41 0.27 9.47 -9.12
C ASP A 41 0.04 9.16 -7.64
N TRP A 42 1.11 9.23 -6.83
CA TRP A 42 1.12 9.09 -5.37
C TRP A 42 1.45 10.40 -4.66
N SER A 43 1.35 11.55 -5.34
CA SER A 43 1.67 12.87 -4.78
C SER A 43 0.76 13.29 -3.61
N PHE A 44 -0.38 12.60 -3.42
CA PHE A 44 -1.27 12.80 -2.27
C PHE A 44 -0.70 12.28 -0.93
N LEU A 45 0.40 11.55 -0.94
CA LEU A 45 1.07 11.10 0.28
C LEU A 45 1.72 12.29 0.99
N TRP A 46 1.53 12.37 2.30
CA TRP A 46 2.18 13.41 3.10
C TRP A 46 3.68 13.27 3.03
N GLN A 47 4.36 14.42 2.88
CA GLN A 47 5.81 14.50 2.76
C GLN A 47 6.34 15.44 3.81
N ARG A 48 7.39 15.01 4.51
CA ARG A 48 8.12 15.86 5.45
C ARG A 48 9.60 15.58 5.39
N ARG A 49 10.38 16.66 5.51
CA ARG A 49 11.81 16.59 5.71
C ARG A 49 12.11 16.89 7.18
N TYR A 50 13.00 16.08 7.74
CA TYR A 50 13.46 16.22 9.12
C TYR A 50 14.95 16.46 9.09
N LYS A 51 15.41 17.53 9.76
CA LYS A 51 16.82 17.95 9.76
C LYS A 51 17.28 18.27 11.17
N GLY A 52 18.44 17.74 11.57
CA GLY A 52 19.07 18.01 12.85
C GLY A 52 19.92 16.86 13.34
N THR A 53 20.76 17.15 14.33
CA THR A 53 21.76 16.21 14.87
C THR A 53 21.16 14.93 15.45
N ASP A 54 19.91 14.99 15.92
CA ASP A 54 19.23 13.86 16.55
C ASP A 54 18.28 13.14 15.59
N VAL A 55 18.30 13.43 14.27
CA VAL A 55 17.31 12.91 13.33
C VAL A 55 17.28 11.38 13.28
N LEU A 56 18.45 10.73 13.19
CA LEU A 56 18.51 9.26 13.18
C LEU A 56 18.12 8.65 14.53
N LYS A 57 18.43 9.35 15.64
CA LYS A 57 18.00 8.94 16.97
C LYS A 57 16.48 8.99 17.10
N LEU A 58 15.85 10.08 16.68
CA LEU A 58 14.38 10.23 16.67
C LEU A 58 13.70 9.07 15.94
N PHE A 59 14.16 8.76 14.74
CA PHE A 59 13.60 7.65 13.98
C PHE A 59 13.92 6.28 14.60
N SER A 60 15.09 6.10 15.19
CA SER A 60 15.48 4.86 15.88
C SER A 60 14.59 4.58 17.10
N ASP A 61 14.32 5.60 17.91
CA ASP A 61 13.51 5.45 19.14
C ASP A 61 12.05 5.04 18.86
N PHE A 62 11.53 5.35 17.65
CA PHE A 62 10.12 5.14 17.30
C PHE A 62 9.86 4.22 16.10
N SER A 63 10.88 3.59 15.53
CA SER A 63 10.72 2.65 14.41
C SER A 63 11.28 1.28 14.75
N VAL A 64 10.66 0.25 14.22
CA VAL A 64 11.15 -1.14 14.37
C VAL A 64 12.42 -1.41 13.54
N ASN A 65 12.79 -0.48 12.67
CA ASN A 65 13.89 -0.60 11.71
C ASN A 65 15.23 -0.17 12.34
N SER A 66 16.30 -0.87 12.01
CA SER A 66 17.66 -0.40 12.33
C SER A 66 18.13 0.70 11.38
N PHE A 67 18.80 1.70 11.92
CA PHE A 67 19.48 2.75 11.16
C PHE A 67 21.02 2.66 11.27
N ALA A 68 21.58 1.62 11.89
CA ALA A 68 23.02 1.40 12.01
C ALA A 68 23.75 1.32 10.66
N LYS A 69 23.06 0.81 9.64
CA LYS A 69 23.51 0.78 8.24
C LYS A 69 22.45 1.43 7.37
N PHE A 70 22.38 2.75 7.42
CA PHE A 70 21.47 3.55 6.63
C PHE A 70 22.28 4.60 5.88
N ASP A 71 22.64 4.29 4.65
CA ASP A 71 23.50 5.14 3.84
C ASP A 71 22.73 6.35 3.27
N ILE A 72 23.45 7.41 2.91
CA ILE A 72 22.89 8.50 2.11
C ILE A 72 22.34 7.94 0.79
N ASN A 73 21.23 8.47 0.30
CA ASN A 73 20.48 8.00 -0.87
C ASN A 73 19.91 6.57 -0.73
N GLN A 74 19.82 6.04 0.50
CA GLN A 74 19.08 4.83 0.78
C GLN A 74 17.67 5.18 1.28
N SER A 75 16.68 4.35 0.87
CA SER A 75 15.34 4.38 1.42
C SER A 75 15.03 3.11 2.21
N LYS A 76 14.15 3.23 3.20
CA LYS A 76 13.62 2.12 4.00
C LYS A 76 12.12 2.27 4.18
N HIS A 77 11.39 1.17 4.08
CA HIS A 77 10.03 1.09 4.60
C HIS A 77 10.11 1.06 6.12
N VAL A 78 9.79 2.17 6.76
CA VAL A 78 9.81 2.30 8.22
C VAL A 78 8.42 2.04 8.80
N THR A 79 8.39 1.37 9.96
CA THR A 79 7.16 1.02 10.64
C THR A 79 7.23 1.46 12.10
N HIS A 80 6.20 2.12 12.56
CA HIS A 80 6.03 2.62 13.92
C HIS A 80 4.97 1.81 14.65
N THR A 81 5.26 1.40 15.87
CA THR A 81 4.36 0.52 16.64
C THR A 81 4.02 1.11 18.01
N ASN A 82 2.88 0.68 18.59
CA ASN A 82 2.56 0.93 19.98
C ASN A 82 3.30 -0.06 20.90
N ARG A 83 3.12 0.06 22.23
CA ARG A 83 3.76 -0.83 23.24
C ARG A 83 3.41 -2.31 23.05
N ARG A 84 2.27 -2.61 22.40
CA ARG A 84 1.83 -3.98 22.10
C ARG A 84 2.38 -4.51 20.77
N GLY A 85 3.27 -3.75 20.09
CA GLY A 85 3.85 -4.14 18.80
C GLY A 85 2.88 -4.02 17.61
N LYS A 86 1.74 -3.33 17.78
CA LYS A 86 0.78 -3.11 16.69
C LYS A 86 1.09 -1.80 15.96
N VAL A 87 0.90 -1.81 14.64
CA VAL A 87 1.29 -0.70 13.75
C VAL A 87 0.45 0.55 14.02
N ILE A 88 1.11 1.65 14.37
CA ILE A 88 0.53 3.01 14.45
C ILE A 88 0.52 3.65 13.07
N ALA A 89 1.67 3.60 12.39
CA ALA A 89 1.89 4.23 11.10
C ALA A 89 3.09 3.59 10.38
N GLU A 90 3.22 3.90 9.10
CA GLU A 90 4.35 3.46 8.28
C GLU A 90 4.65 4.52 7.20
N GLY A 91 5.78 4.35 6.52
CA GLY A 91 6.15 5.21 5.41
C GLY A 91 7.47 4.82 4.77
N ILE A 92 7.87 5.57 3.75
CA ILE A 92 9.17 5.43 3.10
C ILE A 92 10.09 6.54 3.59
N LEU A 93 11.13 6.16 4.31
CA LEU A 93 12.16 7.06 4.83
C LEU A 93 13.40 7.01 3.95
N THR A 94 13.80 8.16 3.42
CA THR A 94 15.02 8.36 2.62
C THR A 94 16.04 9.16 3.40
N ARG A 95 17.29 8.71 3.45
CA ARG A 95 18.40 9.50 4.01
C ARG A 95 18.97 10.44 2.93
N LEU A 96 18.88 11.74 3.17
CA LEU A 96 19.33 12.78 2.24
C LEU A 96 20.75 13.24 2.55
N ALA A 97 21.10 13.34 3.85
CA ALA A 97 22.41 13.74 4.36
C ALA A 97 22.68 13.06 5.70
N ASP A 98 23.78 13.37 6.34
CA ASP A 98 24.13 12.81 7.66
C ASP A 98 23.11 13.18 8.73
N ASP A 99 22.58 14.41 8.65
CA ASP A 99 21.64 15.01 9.59
C ASP A 99 20.28 15.28 8.97
N GLU A 100 19.93 14.63 7.82
CA GLU A 100 18.70 14.96 7.10
C GLU A 100 18.06 13.72 6.47
N VAL A 101 16.75 13.58 6.69
CA VAL A 101 15.92 12.52 6.10
C VAL A 101 14.61 13.09 5.56
N ARG A 102 13.99 12.39 4.60
CA ARG A 102 12.65 12.66 4.09
C ARG A 102 11.75 11.46 4.35
N LEU A 103 10.55 11.71 4.86
CA LEU A 103 9.53 10.68 5.10
C LEU A 103 8.29 10.93 4.23
N PHE A 104 7.86 9.92 3.51
CA PHE A 104 6.58 9.84 2.82
C PHE A 104 5.62 8.94 3.59
N GLY A 105 4.37 9.36 3.74
CA GLY A 105 3.31 8.54 4.33
C GLY A 105 2.81 9.02 5.70
N ARG A 106 1.98 8.21 6.32
CA ARG A 106 1.30 8.56 7.60
C ARG A 106 2.25 8.58 8.80
N GLY A 107 3.44 8.01 8.67
CA GLY A 107 4.48 8.09 9.69
C GLY A 107 4.84 9.53 10.06
N THR A 108 4.64 10.49 9.15
CA THR A 108 4.90 11.92 9.40
C THR A 108 4.14 12.45 10.60
N PHE A 109 2.86 12.08 10.78
CA PHE A 109 2.06 12.52 11.93
C PHE A 109 2.56 11.97 13.26
N TRP A 110 3.00 10.71 13.26
CA TRP A 110 3.55 10.10 14.46
C TRP A 110 4.88 10.70 14.85
N ILE A 111 5.77 10.90 13.91
CA ILE A 111 7.10 11.48 14.16
C ILE A 111 6.99 12.96 14.59
N ASP A 112 6.09 13.73 13.97
CA ASP A 112 5.84 15.12 14.38
C ASP A 112 5.31 15.20 15.82
N TYR A 113 4.41 14.30 16.20
CA TYR A 113 3.92 14.20 17.57
C TYR A 113 5.05 13.89 18.56
N GLN A 114 5.92 12.91 18.23
CA GLN A 114 7.04 12.55 19.07
C GLN A 114 8.07 13.68 19.17
N LEU A 115 8.32 14.38 18.07
CA LEU A 115 9.19 15.54 18.05
C LEU A 115 8.66 16.68 18.93
N LYS A 116 7.35 16.94 18.86
CA LYS A 116 6.67 17.98 19.67
C LYS A 116 6.76 17.71 21.18
N HIS A 117 6.76 16.45 21.58
CA HIS A 117 6.73 16.02 22.99
C HIS A 117 8.08 15.50 23.51
N GLY A 118 9.09 15.35 22.65
CA GLY A 118 10.43 14.89 22.97
C GLY A 118 11.45 16.04 23.01
N ALA A 119 12.69 15.68 23.40
CA ALA A 119 13.81 16.62 23.47
C ALA A 119 14.84 16.30 22.37
N TYR A 120 14.43 16.42 21.09
CA TYR A 120 15.29 16.15 19.94
C TYR A 120 15.69 17.45 19.25
N GLN A 121 16.97 17.58 18.88
CA GLN A 121 17.48 18.67 18.06
C GLN A 121 17.19 18.39 16.59
N VAL A 122 15.91 18.49 16.21
CA VAL A 122 15.38 18.22 14.86
C VAL A 122 14.33 19.27 14.51
N GLU A 123 14.40 19.77 13.29
CA GLU A 123 13.36 20.58 12.65
C GLU A 123 12.52 19.70 11.73
N SER A 124 11.20 19.87 11.75
CA SER A 124 10.25 19.25 10.82
C SER A 124 9.79 20.27 9.79
N ILE A 125 10.03 19.99 8.52
CA ILE A 125 9.77 20.89 7.38
C ILE A 125 8.72 20.23 6.47
N ALA A 126 7.56 20.85 6.30
CA ALA A 126 6.58 20.38 5.33
C ALA A 126 7.10 20.57 3.91
N GLU A 127 6.89 19.58 3.06
CA GLU A 127 7.26 19.64 1.65
C GLU A 127 6.02 19.42 0.78
N GLU A 128 5.95 20.16 -0.31
CA GLU A 128 4.99 19.98 -1.38
C GLU A 128 5.75 19.48 -2.62
N GLY A 129 5.47 18.26 -3.03
CA GLY A 129 6.17 17.65 -4.15
C GLY A 129 5.32 16.57 -4.81
N TYR A 130 5.70 16.22 -6.04
CA TYR A 130 5.10 15.08 -6.72
C TYR A 130 5.84 13.77 -6.36
N ASN A 131 5.11 12.67 -6.49
CA ASN A 131 5.63 11.31 -6.41
C ASN A 131 4.92 10.45 -7.46
N PHE A 132 5.56 10.27 -8.62
CA PHE A 132 5.02 9.47 -9.72
C PHE A 132 5.69 8.11 -9.76
N GLN A 133 4.92 7.06 -9.83
CA GLN A 133 5.44 5.72 -9.97
C GLN A 133 5.37 5.25 -11.42
N VAL A 134 6.51 4.88 -11.99
CA VAL A 134 6.63 4.20 -13.29
C VAL A 134 7.03 2.77 -13.01
N ALA A 135 6.14 1.80 -13.27
CA ALA A 135 6.43 0.38 -12.97
C ALA A 135 5.79 -0.55 -13.99
N GLY A 136 6.41 -1.72 -14.16
CA GLY A 136 5.99 -2.76 -15.09
C GLY A 136 7.16 -3.35 -15.87
N PRO A 137 6.95 -4.41 -16.66
CA PRO A 137 8.02 -5.06 -17.41
C PRO A 137 8.81 -4.13 -18.33
N LYS A 138 8.16 -3.09 -18.90
CA LYS A 138 8.80 -2.13 -19.80
C LYS A 138 9.20 -0.80 -19.14
N ALA A 139 9.05 -0.68 -17.82
CA ALA A 139 9.40 0.54 -17.10
C ALA A 139 10.88 0.93 -17.28
N ALA A 140 11.78 -0.07 -17.32
CA ALA A 140 13.20 0.16 -17.53
C ALA A 140 13.49 0.82 -18.89
N ALA A 141 12.84 0.35 -19.95
CA ALA A 141 13.01 0.91 -21.29
C ALA A 141 12.51 2.35 -21.38
N VAL A 142 11.40 2.67 -20.71
CA VAL A 142 10.88 4.05 -20.61
C VAL A 142 11.87 4.95 -19.89
N MET A 143 12.38 4.51 -18.74
CA MET A 143 13.32 5.30 -17.95
C MET A 143 14.67 5.47 -18.64
N GLU A 144 15.16 4.42 -19.27
CA GLU A 144 16.41 4.50 -20.06
C GLU A 144 16.29 5.50 -21.25
N LYS A 145 15.17 5.51 -21.95
CA LYS A 145 14.89 6.49 -23.00
C LYS A 145 14.88 7.93 -22.47
N LEU A 146 14.38 8.14 -21.26
CA LEU A 146 14.28 9.46 -20.63
C LEU A 146 15.61 10.00 -20.14
N VAL A 147 16.40 9.15 -19.45
CA VAL A 147 17.56 9.60 -18.66
C VAL A 147 18.84 8.81 -18.94
N GLY A 148 18.82 7.87 -19.86
CA GLY A 148 19.97 7.05 -20.24
C GLY A 148 20.13 5.78 -19.41
N GLU A 149 21.07 4.93 -19.83
CA GLU A 149 21.29 3.58 -19.31
C GLU A 149 21.68 3.55 -17.81
N ALA A 150 22.31 4.61 -17.30
CA ALA A 150 22.74 4.71 -15.90
C ALA A 150 21.58 4.58 -14.88
N ILE A 151 20.33 4.74 -15.30
CA ILE A 151 19.16 4.49 -14.45
C ILE A 151 19.10 3.03 -13.94
N ARG A 152 19.67 2.09 -14.68
CA ARG A 152 19.73 0.67 -14.34
C ARG A 152 20.69 0.37 -13.19
N ASP A 153 21.67 1.26 -12.91
CA ASP A 153 22.62 1.13 -11.81
C ASP A 153 21.99 1.37 -10.43
N ILE A 154 20.83 2.04 -10.40
CA ILE A 154 20.11 2.32 -9.15
C ILE A 154 19.57 1.01 -8.59
N LYS A 155 20.15 0.57 -7.45
CA LYS A 155 19.72 -0.65 -6.75
C LYS A 155 18.37 -0.47 -6.05
N PHE A 156 17.69 -1.58 -5.79
CA PHE A 156 16.41 -1.57 -5.06
C PHE A 156 16.52 -0.83 -3.72
N MET A 157 15.58 0.08 -3.46
CA MET A 157 15.53 0.99 -2.31
C MET A 157 16.74 1.94 -2.23
N ARG A 158 17.29 2.31 -3.38
CA ARG A 158 18.27 3.40 -3.53
C ARG A 158 17.71 4.49 -4.43
N ASN A 159 18.19 5.70 -4.21
CA ASN A 159 17.84 6.89 -4.96
C ASN A 159 19.00 7.30 -5.85
N GLY A 160 18.67 7.84 -7.02
CA GLY A 160 19.63 8.47 -7.94
C GLY A 160 19.03 9.76 -8.48
N ASP A 161 19.87 10.74 -8.70
CA ASP A 161 19.49 12.01 -9.32
C ASP A 161 19.51 11.88 -10.84
N CYS A 162 18.49 12.44 -11.49
CA CYS A 162 18.40 12.51 -12.94
C CYS A 162 17.72 13.82 -13.38
N VAL A 163 17.63 14.03 -14.69
CA VAL A 163 16.98 15.20 -15.27
C VAL A 163 15.94 14.73 -16.28
N ILE A 164 14.68 15.10 -16.09
CA ILE A 164 13.57 14.81 -17.00
C ILE A 164 12.93 16.14 -17.43
N ALA A 165 12.75 16.37 -18.72
CA ALA A 165 12.23 17.62 -19.28
C ALA A 165 12.98 18.89 -18.79
N GLY A 166 14.30 18.79 -18.55
CA GLY A 166 15.12 19.86 -17.99
C GLY A 166 14.89 20.15 -16.50
N ARG A 167 14.18 19.27 -15.78
CA ARG A 167 13.88 19.40 -14.34
C ARG A 167 14.68 18.39 -13.53
N PRO A 168 15.20 18.77 -12.35
CA PRO A 168 15.85 17.83 -11.47
C PRO A 168 14.83 16.86 -10.86
N VAL A 169 15.13 15.57 -10.90
CA VAL A 169 14.25 14.49 -10.41
C VAL A 169 15.07 13.52 -9.57
N VAL A 170 14.53 13.14 -8.43
CA VAL A 170 15.06 12.03 -7.64
C VAL A 170 14.30 10.76 -8.04
N ALA A 171 15.01 9.75 -8.53
CA ALA A 171 14.43 8.46 -8.90
C ALA A 171 14.74 7.42 -7.82
N LEU A 172 13.73 7.01 -7.05
CA LEU A 172 13.81 5.90 -6.10
C LEU A 172 13.50 4.59 -6.83
N ARG A 173 14.42 3.63 -6.80
CA ARG A 173 14.23 2.30 -7.38
C ARG A 173 13.27 1.48 -6.50
N GLN A 174 11.98 1.50 -6.86
CA GLN A 174 10.88 0.87 -6.12
C GLN A 174 9.68 0.69 -7.06
N GLY A 175 8.92 -0.40 -6.91
CA GLY A 175 7.69 -0.65 -7.67
C GLY A 175 6.61 -1.28 -6.78
N MET A 176 5.39 -0.79 -6.86
CA MET A 176 4.27 -1.26 -6.03
C MET A 176 3.53 -2.46 -6.62
N SER A 177 3.64 -2.67 -7.94
CA SER A 177 2.93 -3.75 -8.66
C SER A 177 3.62 -5.12 -8.58
N GLY A 178 4.70 -5.25 -7.81
CA GLY A 178 5.54 -6.46 -7.83
C GLY A 178 6.48 -6.53 -9.04
N GLU A 179 6.48 -5.52 -9.91
CA GLU A 179 7.38 -5.40 -11.05
C GLU A 179 8.49 -4.36 -10.80
N PRO A 180 9.56 -4.37 -11.60
CA PRO A 180 10.56 -3.31 -11.60
C PRO A 180 9.91 -1.94 -11.81
N GLY A 181 10.44 -0.92 -11.12
CA GLY A 181 9.92 0.43 -11.25
C GLY A 181 10.74 1.47 -10.52
N TRP A 182 10.36 2.72 -10.73
CA TRP A 182 10.91 3.89 -10.07
C TRP A 182 9.79 4.81 -9.58
N GLU A 183 10.01 5.41 -8.42
CA GLU A 183 9.25 6.56 -7.95
C GLU A 183 10.03 7.82 -8.29
N LEU A 184 9.42 8.70 -9.07
CA LEU A 184 10.00 9.96 -9.53
C LEU A 184 9.49 11.09 -8.63
N GLN A 185 10.41 11.80 -7.99
CA GLN A 185 10.10 12.79 -6.96
C GLN A 185 10.74 14.13 -7.30
N GLY A 186 10.01 15.20 -7.03
CA GLY A 186 10.48 16.56 -7.22
C GLY A 186 9.47 17.60 -6.75
N PRO A 187 9.76 18.91 -6.90
CA PRO A 187 8.85 19.99 -6.52
C PRO A 187 7.54 19.97 -7.31
N SER A 188 6.41 20.35 -6.68
CA SER A 188 5.09 20.36 -7.31
C SER A 188 5.04 21.18 -8.61
N ASP A 189 5.80 22.26 -8.72
CA ASP A 189 5.83 23.12 -9.90
C ASP A 189 6.38 22.41 -11.15
N ASP A 190 7.17 21.36 -10.98
CA ASP A 190 7.77 20.57 -12.05
C ASP A 190 6.91 19.35 -12.45
N ALA A 191 5.86 19.04 -11.67
CA ALA A 191 5.07 17.82 -11.77
C ALA A 191 4.53 17.57 -13.19
N GLN A 192 3.84 18.57 -13.78
CA GLN A 192 3.21 18.41 -15.09
C GLN A 192 4.23 18.14 -16.19
N ALA A 193 5.36 18.88 -16.20
CA ALA A 193 6.39 18.71 -17.23
C ALA A 193 7.03 17.32 -17.18
N VAL A 194 7.30 16.80 -15.96
CA VAL A 194 7.86 15.46 -15.76
C VAL A 194 6.84 14.39 -16.13
N TYR A 195 5.57 14.53 -15.71
CA TYR A 195 4.50 13.58 -16.02
C TYR A 195 4.32 13.42 -17.53
N ASP A 196 4.20 14.56 -18.26
CA ASP A 196 3.98 14.56 -19.69
C ASP A 196 5.17 13.95 -20.45
N ALA A 197 6.40 14.26 -20.03
CA ALA A 197 7.60 13.66 -20.63
C ALA A 197 7.65 12.13 -20.45
N VAL A 198 7.24 11.62 -19.28
CA VAL A 198 7.17 10.16 -19.04
C VAL A 198 6.10 9.53 -19.93
N VAL A 199 4.92 10.14 -20.05
CA VAL A 199 3.83 9.64 -20.90
C VAL A 199 4.25 9.62 -22.36
N GLU A 200 4.89 10.69 -22.85
CA GLU A 200 5.39 10.80 -24.23
C GLU A 200 6.46 9.74 -24.50
N ALA A 201 7.47 9.62 -23.64
CA ALA A 201 8.52 8.63 -23.81
C ALA A 201 8.00 7.20 -23.75
N GLY A 202 7.00 6.96 -22.90
CA GLY A 202 6.39 5.65 -22.68
C GLY A 202 5.40 5.22 -23.77
N ALA A 203 4.97 6.13 -24.66
CA ALA A 203 3.93 5.85 -25.64
C ALA A 203 4.26 4.65 -26.54
N GLU A 204 5.49 4.55 -27.05
CA GLU A 204 5.95 3.42 -27.87
C GLU A 204 6.03 2.09 -27.13
N PHE A 205 6.17 2.15 -25.79
CA PHE A 205 6.23 0.98 -24.90
C PHE A 205 4.84 0.57 -24.38
N GLY A 206 3.80 1.32 -24.76
CA GLY A 206 2.43 1.06 -24.36
C GLY A 206 2.12 1.44 -22.91
N ILE A 207 2.77 2.50 -22.39
CA ILE A 207 2.51 3.01 -21.04
C ILE A 207 1.03 3.34 -20.84
N ARG A 208 0.49 3.04 -19.66
CA ARG A 208 -0.86 3.45 -19.24
C ARG A 208 -0.78 4.45 -18.10
N LYS A 209 -1.70 5.41 -18.09
CA LYS A 209 -1.99 6.21 -16.90
C LYS A 209 -2.81 5.33 -15.97
N LEU A 210 -2.45 5.29 -14.69
CA LEU A 210 -3.12 4.44 -13.71
C LEU A 210 -4.24 5.21 -13.03
N GLY A 211 -5.48 4.81 -13.25
CA GLY A 211 -6.66 5.36 -12.60
C GLY A 211 -6.93 4.77 -11.22
N GLY A 212 -7.76 5.47 -10.44
CA GLY A 212 -8.05 5.08 -9.06
C GLY A 212 -8.72 3.72 -8.91
N ARG A 213 -9.46 3.24 -9.92
CA ARG A 213 -10.11 1.92 -9.88
C ARG A 213 -9.12 0.77 -9.96
N ALA A 214 -8.01 0.94 -10.69
CA ALA A 214 -6.98 -0.10 -10.84
C ALA A 214 -5.87 0.01 -9.79
N ALA A 215 -5.64 1.18 -9.19
CA ALA A 215 -4.47 1.48 -8.37
C ALA A 215 -4.25 0.52 -7.19
N PHE A 216 -5.29 0.05 -6.51
CA PHE A 216 -5.14 -0.89 -5.40
C PHE A 216 -5.13 -2.38 -5.81
N ILE A 217 -5.44 -2.70 -7.06
CA ILE A 217 -5.40 -4.10 -7.52
C ILE A 217 -3.95 -4.58 -7.60
N ASN A 218 -3.03 -3.73 -8.02
CA ASN A 218 -1.62 -4.06 -8.01
C ASN A 218 -1.07 -4.29 -6.59
N HIS A 219 -1.54 -3.52 -5.59
CA HIS A 219 -1.19 -3.71 -4.18
C HIS A 219 -1.68 -5.07 -3.65
N LEU A 220 -2.91 -5.45 -4.00
CA LEU A 220 -3.49 -6.75 -3.63
C LEU A 220 -2.67 -7.91 -4.22
N GLU A 221 -2.38 -7.88 -5.51
CA GLU A 221 -1.61 -8.91 -6.21
C GLU A 221 -0.18 -9.05 -5.67
N ALA A 222 0.46 -7.91 -5.36
CA ALA A 222 1.84 -7.83 -4.87
C ALA A 222 1.96 -7.89 -3.34
N CYS A 223 0.85 -8.07 -2.62
CA CYS A 223 0.79 -8.08 -1.16
C CYS A 223 1.44 -6.83 -0.53
N PHE A 224 0.84 -5.66 -0.81
CA PHE A 224 1.13 -4.41 -0.11
C PHE A 224 -0.02 -4.06 0.83
N PRO A 225 -0.06 -4.62 2.06
CA PRO A 225 -1.08 -4.26 3.03
C PRO A 225 -1.05 -2.75 3.29
N THR A 226 -2.24 -2.14 3.21
CA THR A 226 -2.37 -0.68 3.28
C THR A 226 -3.19 -0.30 4.50
N ILE A 227 -2.70 0.68 5.25
CA ILE A 227 -3.40 1.24 6.42
C ILE A 227 -4.81 1.73 6.03
N VAL A 228 -5.80 1.51 6.90
CA VAL A 228 -7.24 1.82 6.70
C VAL A 228 -7.91 0.94 5.63
N THR A 229 -7.17 0.05 5.00
CA THR A 229 -7.69 -0.90 4.03
C THR A 229 -7.54 -2.34 4.53
N ASP A 230 -6.36 -2.67 5.07
CA ASP A 230 -6.03 -4.00 5.56
C ASP A 230 -5.92 -4.07 7.08
N TYR A 231 -5.74 -2.92 7.72
CA TYR A 231 -5.69 -2.82 9.19
C TYR A 231 -6.02 -1.39 9.63
N LEU A 232 -6.57 -1.27 10.84
CA LEU A 232 -6.68 0.04 11.49
C LEU A 232 -5.36 0.40 12.18
N PRO A 233 -4.96 1.69 12.16
CA PRO A 233 -3.81 2.14 12.94
C PRO A 233 -4.08 1.91 14.43
N ALA A 234 -3.08 1.45 15.16
CA ALA A 234 -3.20 1.13 16.58
C ALA A 234 -3.11 2.41 17.45
N ILE A 235 -4.03 3.36 17.20
CA ILE A 235 -4.07 4.69 17.81
C ILE A 235 -5.27 4.92 18.73
N PHE A 236 -6.16 3.92 18.88
CA PHE A 236 -7.38 4.06 19.68
C PHE A 236 -7.20 3.57 21.12
N ASP A 237 -5.98 3.15 21.49
CA ASP A 237 -5.67 2.74 22.87
C ASP A 237 -5.66 3.97 23.79
N GLU A 238 -6.08 3.78 25.06
CA GLU A 238 -6.15 4.88 26.04
C GLU A 238 -4.81 5.62 26.20
N GLU A 239 -3.69 4.90 26.12
CA GLU A 239 -2.34 5.49 26.20
C GLU A 239 -2.00 6.43 25.03
N LEU A 240 -2.75 6.37 23.92
CA LEU A 240 -2.55 7.18 22.71
C LEU A 240 -3.67 8.21 22.48
N LYS A 241 -4.54 8.44 23.46
CA LYS A 241 -5.67 9.37 23.32
C LYS A 241 -5.24 10.80 22.94
N ASP A 242 -4.13 11.27 23.50
CA ASP A 242 -3.60 12.60 23.20
C ASP A 242 -3.05 12.69 21.78
N TYR A 243 -2.37 11.62 21.31
CA TYR A 243 -1.98 11.52 19.91
C TYR A 243 -3.17 11.44 18.97
N LEU A 244 -4.21 10.66 19.31
CA LEU A 244 -5.42 10.58 18.50
C LEU A 244 -6.13 11.94 18.39
N ALA A 245 -6.16 12.73 19.47
CA ALA A 245 -6.73 14.07 19.46
C ALA A 245 -5.91 15.01 18.56
N ASP A 246 -4.59 15.02 18.68
CA ASP A 246 -3.67 15.81 17.85
C ASP A 246 -3.77 15.42 16.37
N PHE A 247 -3.78 14.13 16.07
CA PHE A 247 -3.97 13.58 14.73
C PHE A 247 -5.28 14.05 14.07
N LYS A 248 -6.40 13.98 14.81
CA LYS A 248 -7.70 14.43 14.31
C LYS A 248 -7.77 15.94 14.10
N ALA A 249 -7.13 16.70 14.96
CA ALA A 249 -7.09 18.16 14.84
C ALA A 249 -6.24 18.62 13.63
N GLY A 250 -5.22 17.85 13.24
CA GLY A 250 -4.34 18.14 12.11
C GLY A 250 -4.91 17.77 10.74
N LEU A 251 -6.08 17.11 10.66
CA LEU A 251 -6.64 16.60 9.42
C LEU A 251 -8.09 17.05 9.20
N PRO A 252 -8.53 17.22 7.92
CA PRO A 252 -9.93 17.34 7.60
C PRO A 252 -10.74 16.15 8.14
N ALA A 253 -11.99 16.37 8.54
CA ALA A 253 -12.83 15.36 9.15
C ALA A 253 -12.92 14.05 8.33
N PHE A 254 -13.03 14.16 7.00
CA PHE A 254 -13.09 12.98 6.11
C PHE A 254 -11.80 12.16 6.12
N ALA A 255 -10.63 12.78 6.34
CA ALA A 255 -9.33 12.10 6.36
C ALA A 255 -9.00 11.48 7.72
N SER A 256 -9.70 11.92 8.79
CA SER A 256 -9.56 11.41 10.15
C SER A 256 -10.71 10.48 10.59
N THR A 257 -11.67 10.21 9.68
CA THR A 257 -12.75 9.25 9.92
C THR A 257 -12.28 7.85 9.53
N PHE A 258 -12.55 6.88 10.40
CA PHE A 258 -12.24 5.46 10.17
C PHE A 258 -13.56 4.69 10.13
N ASN A 259 -13.80 4.00 9.02
CA ASN A 259 -14.98 3.20 8.81
C ASN A 259 -14.59 1.74 8.61
N ILE A 260 -15.27 0.86 9.31
CA ILE A 260 -15.14 -0.59 9.14
C ILE A 260 -16.43 -1.16 8.54
N ALA A 261 -16.30 -2.22 7.77
CA ALA A 261 -17.39 -2.94 7.14
C ALA A 261 -17.01 -4.42 7.03
N GLY A 262 -17.92 -5.27 6.60
CA GLY A 262 -17.72 -6.70 6.46
C GLY A 262 -18.27 -7.52 7.62
N SER A 263 -18.08 -8.81 7.58
CA SER A 263 -18.67 -9.77 8.50
C SER A 263 -17.89 -10.03 9.77
N PHE A 264 -16.65 -9.50 9.87
CA PHE A 264 -15.84 -9.67 11.07
C PHE A 264 -16.37 -8.79 12.20
N GLU A 265 -16.70 -9.39 13.33
CA GLU A 265 -17.23 -8.72 14.53
C GLU A 265 -16.29 -8.94 15.71
N SER A 266 -16.10 -7.90 16.52
CA SER A 266 -15.47 -7.97 17.82
C SER A 266 -15.89 -6.79 18.69
N ASP A 267 -15.86 -6.96 20.00
CA ASP A 267 -16.11 -5.91 21.00
C ASP A 267 -14.90 -4.97 21.18
N SER A 268 -13.75 -5.30 20.57
CA SER A 268 -12.52 -4.52 20.69
C SER A 268 -12.00 -4.05 19.34
N VAL A 269 -11.87 -2.73 19.17
CA VAL A 269 -11.22 -2.15 17.98
C VAL A 269 -9.79 -2.68 17.75
N ALA A 270 -9.14 -3.16 18.80
CA ALA A 270 -7.80 -3.73 18.74
C ALA A 270 -7.71 -4.98 17.85
N ASP A 271 -8.81 -5.67 17.60
CA ASP A 271 -8.84 -6.87 16.75
C ASP A 271 -8.73 -6.53 15.25
N TRP A 272 -8.86 -5.24 14.88
CA TRP A 272 -8.51 -4.73 13.55
C TRP A 272 -7.07 -4.24 13.43
N TYR A 273 -6.29 -4.20 14.52
CA TYR A 273 -4.87 -3.86 14.46
C TYR A 273 -4.05 -5.04 13.93
N ARG A 274 -2.92 -4.74 13.34
CA ARG A 274 -1.95 -5.76 12.91
C ARG A 274 -0.56 -5.39 13.39
N SER A 275 0.27 -6.40 13.60
CA SER A 275 1.70 -6.22 13.82
C SER A 275 2.47 -6.24 12.50
N PRO A 276 3.71 -5.76 12.46
CA PRO A 276 4.57 -5.93 11.28
C PRO A 276 4.81 -7.40 10.93
N VAL A 277 4.73 -8.33 11.89
CA VAL A 277 4.86 -9.78 11.67
C VAL A 277 3.64 -10.30 10.90
N GLU A 278 2.44 -9.98 11.38
CA GLU A 278 1.17 -10.33 10.73
C GLU A 278 1.07 -9.78 9.31
N LEU A 279 1.67 -8.61 9.02
CA LEU A 279 1.65 -7.96 7.70
C LEU A 279 2.78 -8.45 6.76
N GLY A 280 3.60 -9.41 7.18
CA GLY A 280 4.71 -9.92 6.36
C GLY A 280 5.94 -9.02 6.36
N TRP A 281 6.01 -8.00 7.23
CA TRP A 281 7.12 -7.05 7.35
C TRP A 281 8.15 -7.46 8.41
N GLY A 282 8.05 -8.64 8.98
CA GLY A 282 8.90 -9.13 10.06
C GLY A 282 10.40 -9.01 9.80
N LYS A 283 10.83 -9.11 8.53
CA LYS A 283 12.24 -8.93 8.12
C LYS A 283 12.78 -7.51 8.36
N ASN A 284 11.89 -6.51 8.47
CA ASN A 284 12.26 -5.12 8.74
C ASN A 284 12.52 -4.86 10.22
N ILE A 285 12.01 -5.71 11.12
CA ILE A 285 12.21 -5.58 12.56
C ILE A 285 13.66 -5.93 12.90
N LYS A 286 14.30 -5.05 13.66
CA LYS A 286 15.67 -5.23 14.16
C LYS A 286 15.71 -4.94 15.65
N PHE A 287 16.41 -5.79 16.40
CA PHE A 287 16.53 -5.71 17.85
C PHE A 287 17.90 -5.22 18.32
N ASP A 288 18.63 -4.53 17.44
CA ASP A 288 19.93 -3.90 17.74
C ASP A 288 19.82 -2.52 18.40
N HIS A 289 18.60 -2.03 18.63
CA HIS A 289 18.26 -0.79 19.31
C HIS A 289 16.99 -0.95 20.13
N ASP A 290 16.71 -0.01 20.99
CA ASP A 290 15.44 0.04 21.74
C ASP A 290 14.40 0.88 20.98
N PHE A 291 13.14 0.43 20.99
CA PHE A 291 12.02 1.12 20.35
C PHE A 291 10.68 0.73 21.00
N LEU A 292 9.67 1.54 20.75
CA LEU A 292 8.34 1.30 21.29
C LEU A 292 7.73 0.02 20.73
N GLY A 293 7.36 -0.93 21.61
CA GLY A 293 6.80 -2.23 21.22
C GLY A 293 7.83 -3.36 21.07
N ARG A 294 9.12 -3.09 21.25
CA ARG A 294 10.21 -4.08 21.09
C ARG A 294 9.92 -5.39 21.79
N LYS A 295 9.59 -5.36 23.11
CA LYS A 295 9.36 -6.56 23.90
C LYS A 295 8.24 -7.46 23.35
N ALA A 296 7.13 -6.85 22.90
CA ALA A 296 6.03 -7.59 22.30
C ALA A 296 6.46 -8.25 20.98
N LEU A 297 7.20 -7.52 20.15
CA LEU A 297 7.68 -8.02 18.87
C LEU A 297 8.79 -9.07 18.98
N GLU A 298 9.65 -9.04 20.00
CA GLU A 298 10.61 -10.11 20.29
C GLU A 298 9.88 -11.45 20.52
N THR A 299 8.79 -11.41 21.27
CA THR A 299 7.96 -12.61 21.51
C THR A 299 7.26 -13.07 20.23
N GLU A 300 6.63 -12.15 19.48
CA GLU A 300 5.85 -12.48 18.29
C GLU A 300 6.74 -12.97 17.13
N VAL A 301 7.95 -12.40 16.95
CA VAL A 301 8.92 -12.88 15.94
C VAL A 301 9.43 -14.28 16.28
N ALA A 302 9.64 -14.58 17.55
CA ALA A 302 10.10 -15.90 18.01
C ALA A 302 9.02 -16.97 17.82
N GLN A 303 7.75 -16.61 18.00
CA GLN A 303 6.62 -17.52 17.90
C GLN A 303 5.41 -16.83 17.25
N PRO A 304 5.41 -16.66 15.93
CA PRO A 304 4.30 -16.05 15.23
C PRO A 304 3.05 -16.92 15.33
N THR A 305 1.91 -16.33 15.65
CA THR A 305 0.62 -17.02 15.73
C THR A 305 -0.22 -16.82 14.47
N ARG A 306 0.03 -15.74 13.72
CA ARG A 306 -0.66 -15.39 12.49
C ARG A 306 0.31 -15.00 11.39
N VAL A 307 -0.11 -15.19 10.14
CA VAL A 307 0.67 -14.86 8.95
C VAL A 307 -0.25 -14.35 7.84
N ILE A 308 0.28 -13.46 6.99
CA ILE A 308 -0.46 -13.00 5.81
C ILE A 308 -0.46 -14.06 4.71
N ARG A 309 -1.61 -14.23 4.07
CA ARG A 309 -1.83 -15.08 2.89
C ARG A 309 -2.72 -14.35 1.89
N THR A 310 -2.77 -14.86 0.67
CA THR A 310 -3.81 -14.50 -0.30
C THR A 310 -4.88 -15.57 -0.26
N LEU A 311 -6.15 -15.17 -0.33
CA LEU A 311 -7.26 -16.07 -0.57
C LEU A 311 -7.73 -15.94 -2.02
N VAL A 312 -7.89 -17.08 -2.69
CA VAL A 312 -8.52 -17.16 -4.02
C VAL A 312 -9.95 -17.60 -3.84
N TRP A 313 -10.90 -16.72 -4.12
CA TRP A 313 -12.32 -16.97 -3.93
C TRP A 313 -12.90 -17.85 -5.02
N ASN A 314 -13.82 -18.73 -4.65
CA ASN A 314 -14.51 -19.60 -5.62
C ASN A 314 -15.40 -18.78 -6.56
N ALA A 315 -15.19 -18.95 -7.86
CA ALA A 315 -15.87 -18.16 -8.88
C ALA A 315 -17.41 -18.39 -8.89
N ASP A 316 -17.88 -19.62 -8.67
CA ASP A 316 -19.32 -19.92 -8.67
C ASP A 316 -20.01 -19.25 -7.48
N ASP A 317 -19.35 -19.21 -6.31
CA ASP A 317 -19.89 -18.53 -5.13
C ASP A 317 -19.96 -17.01 -5.35
N VAL A 318 -18.95 -16.43 -6.03
CA VAL A 318 -18.95 -15.01 -6.45
C VAL A 318 -20.08 -14.74 -7.44
N VAL A 319 -20.27 -15.59 -8.45
CA VAL A 319 -21.40 -15.47 -9.41
C VAL A 319 -22.76 -15.57 -8.71
N ASP A 320 -22.88 -16.45 -7.70
CA ASP A 320 -24.12 -16.59 -6.94
C ASP A 320 -24.47 -15.33 -6.13
N ILE A 321 -23.47 -14.58 -5.63
CA ILE A 321 -23.68 -13.28 -5.00
C ILE A 321 -24.35 -12.32 -6.00
N TYR A 322 -23.83 -12.20 -7.22
CA TYR A 322 -24.47 -11.37 -8.25
C TYR A 322 -25.85 -11.87 -8.66
N ALA A 323 -26.00 -13.18 -8.80
CA ALA A 323 -27.26 -13.79 -9.17
C ALA A 323 -28.38 -13.52 -8.14
N SER A 324 -28.02 -13.34 -6.86
CA SER A 324 -28.98 -13.03 -5.79
C SER A 324 -29.70 -11.70 -6.02
N LEU A 325 -29.07 -10.73 -6.67
CA LEU A 325 -29.68 -9.43 -6.99
C LEU A 325 -30.88 -9.52 -7.94
N PHE A 326 -31.03 -10.62 -8.68
CA PHE A 326 -32.08 -10.88 -9.67
C PHE A 326 -33.09 -11.93 -9.19
N ARG A 327 -32.96 -12.41 -7.94
CA ARG A 327 -33.86 -13.39 -7.32
C ARG A 327 -34.81 -12.71 -6.32
N SER A 328 -35.89 -13.36 -5.98
CA SER A 328 -36.76 -12.92 -4.88
C SER A 328 -36.10 -13.18 -3.52
N GLY A 329 -36.45 -12.37 -2.52
CA GLY A 329 -35.88 -12.44 -1.17
C GLY A 329 -34.82 -11.36 -0.93
N GLU A 330 -34.16 -11.40 0.22
CA GLU A 330 -33.08 -10.51 0.55
C GLU A 330 -31.82 -10.91 -0.25
N PRO A 331 -31.26 -10.00 -1.08
CA PRO A 331 -30.04 -10.31 -1.82
C PRO A 331 -28.83 -10.27 -0.90
N TYR A 332 -27.76 -10.96 -1.26
CA TYR A 332 -26.45 -10.77 -0.66
C TYR A 332 -25.91 -9.37 -0.96
N HIS A 333 -25.06 -8.86 -0.09
CA HIS A 333 -24.33 -7.61 -0.38
C HIS A 333 -23.58 -7.77 -1.70
N PHE A 334 -23.76 -6.82 -2.64
CA PHE A 334 -23.10 -6.90 -3.96
C PHE A 334 -21.59 -6.69 -3.85
N ILE A 335 -20.86 -7.25 -4.81
CA ILE A 335 -19.41 -7.04 -4.91
C ILE A 335 -19.15 -5.96 -5.98
N GLU A 336 -18.51 -4.85 -5.61
CA GLU A 336 -18.05 -3.86 -6.59
C GLU A 336 -16.77 -4.36 -7.28
N MET A 337 -16.72 -4.27 -8.61
CA MET A 337 -15.55 -4.64 -9.42
C MET A 337 -14.90 -3.41 -10.04
N PRO A 338 -13.57 -3.41 -10.14
CA PRO A 338 -12.64 -4.43 -9.65
C PRO A 338 -12.54 -4.47 -8.14
N ARG A 339 -12.91 -3.39 -7.46
CA ARG A 339 -12.83 -3.22 -6.02
C ARG A 339 -13.79 -2.11 -5.58
N ASP A 340 -14.25 -2.18 -4.33
CA ASP A 340 -15.05 -1.13 -3.71
C ASP A 340 -14.25 0.19 -3.62
N GLN A 341 -14.88 1.28 -4.07
CA GLN A 341 -14.28 2.61 -4.10
C GLN A 341 -14.64 3.45 -2.86
N ARG A 342 -15.52 2.94 -1.99
CA ARG A 342 -15.84 3.59 -0.72
C ARG A 342 -14.65 3.46 0.23
N GLY A 343 -14.48 4.40 1.12
CA GLY A 343 -13.35 4.44 2.05
C GLY A 343 -13.51 3.55 3.28
N PHE A 344 -14.02 2.31 3.12
CA PHE A 344 -14.20 1.36 4.22
C PHE A 344 -13.03 0.37 4.29
N MET A 345 -12.66 0.01 5.52
CA MET A 345 -11.90 -1.20 5.76
C MET A 345 -12.88 -2.38 5.80
N TYR A 346 -12.97 -3.12 4.70
CA TYR A 346 -13.70 -4.38 4.68
C TYR A 346 -12.87 -5.45 5.37
N ALA A 347 -13.43 -5.99 6.46
CA ALA A 347 -12.85 -7.10 7.21
C ALA A 347 -13.88 -8.23 7.28
N ASP A 348 -13.59 -9.34 6.63
CA ASP A 348 -14.50 -10.48 6.57
C ASP A 348 -13.95 -11.66 7.37
N SER A 349 -14.81 -12.30 8.17
CA SER A 349 -14.49 -13.48 8.97
C SER A 349 -14.10 -14.65 8.07
N VAL A 350 -12.95 -15.27 8.35
CA VAL A 350 -12.47 -16.47 7.65
C VAL A 350 -12.58 -17.66 8.59
N ARG A 351 -13.23 -18.74 8.13
CA ARG A 351 -13.61 -19.87 8.98
C ARG A 351 -13.23 -21.24 8.41
N ILE A 352 -13.09 -22.20 9.31
CA ILE A 352 -13.11 -23.63 9.04
C ILE A 352 -14.20 -24.24 9.93
N GLY A 353 -15.29 -24.68 9.31
CA GLY A 353 -16.53 -24.96 10.05
C GLY A 353 -17.01 -23.70 10.80
N ASP A 354 -17.26 -23.85 12.11
CA ASP A 354 -17.70 -22.71 12.96
C ASP A 354 -16.54 -21.93 13.59
N LYS A 355 -15.31 -22.42 13.44
CA LYS A 355 -14.12 -21.79 14.03
C LYS A 355 -13.63 -20.65 13.14
N GLU A 356 -13.56 -19.44 13.67
CA GLU A 356 -12.84 -18.33 13.04
C GLU A 356 -11.33 -18.60 13.10
N VAL A 357 -10.65 -18.48 11.96
CA VAL A 357 -9.22 -18.76 11.79
C VAL A 357 -8.45 -17.60 11.18
N GLY A 358 -9.13 -16.54 10.77
CA GLY A 358 -8.47 -15.37 10.16
C GLY A 358 -9.45 -14.27 9.78
N VAL A 359 -8.89 -13.20 9.26
CA VAL A 359 -9.63 -12.02 8.78
C VAL A 359 -9.16 -11.67 7.37
N SER A 360 -10.11 -11.65 6.44
CA SER A 360 -9.89 -11.30 5.02
C SER A 360 -10.10 -9.80 4.81
N THR A 361 -9.18 -9.15 4.09
CA THR A 361 -9.21 -7.72 3.75
C THR A 361 -8.82 -7.50 2.29
N SER A 362 -8.82 -6.27 1.82
CA SER A 362 -8.37 -5.87 0.46
C SER A 362 -8.95 -6.73 -0.67
N ARG A 363 -10.21 -7.14 -0.55
CA ARG A 363 -10.85 -7.91 -1.62
C ARG A 363 -10.89 -7.13 -2.93
N GLY A 364 -10.56 -7.79 -4.03
CA GLY A 364 -10.62 -7.23 -5.37
C GLY A 364 -10.53 -8.28 -6.47
N TYR A 365 -11.06 -7.93 -7.65
CA TYR A 365 -10.93 -8.78 -8.83
C TYR A 365 -9.67 -8.43 -9.59
N SER A 366 -8.76 -9.39 -9.71
CA SER A 366 -7.59 -9.30 -10.57
C SER A 366 -7.95 -9.77 -11.99
N TYR A 367 -7.94 -8.84 -12.94
CA TYR A 367 -8.08 -9.21 -14.34
C TYR A 367 -6.83 -9.90 -14.87
N TYR A 368 -5.67 -9.58 -14.31
CA TYR A 368 -4.39 -10.24 -14.60
C TYR A 368 -4.46 -11.75 -14.39
N PHE A 369 -5.03 -12.18 -13.24
CA PHE A 369 -5.17 -13.60 -12.88
C PHE A 369 -6.56 -14.16 -13.18
N ARG A 370 -7.54 -13.34 -13.56
CA ARG A 370 -8.95 -13.72 -13.78
C ARG A 370 -9.59 -14.32 -12.52
N GLN A 371 -9.28 -13.76 -11.35
CA GLN A 371 -9.69 -14.28 -10.05
C GLN A 371 -10.11 -13.18 -9.10
N MET A 372 -11.08 -13.48 -8.23
CA MET A 372 -11.35 -12.67 -7.05
C MET A 372 -10.33 -13.06 -5.97
N LEU A 373 -9.57 -12.08 -5.51
CA LEU A 373 -8.53 -12.24 -4.50
C LEU A 373 -8.85 -11.41 -3.25
N SER A 374 -8.31 -11.81 -2.11
CA SER A 374 -8.20 -10.97 -0.93
C SER A 374 -6.92 -11.26 -0.15
N LEU A 375 -6.42 -10.28 0.61
CA LEU A 375 -5.41 -10.55 1.61
C LEU A 375 -6.09 -11.14 2.85
N CYS A 376 -5.38 -11.99 3.57
CA CYS A 376 -5.89 -12.60 4.80
C CYS A 376 -4.77 -12.73 5.83
N VAL A 377 -4.99 -12.18 7.01
CA VAL A 377 -4.18 -12.53 8.18
C VAL A 377 -4.84 -13.73 8.84
N ILE A 378 -4.17 -14.88 8.80
CA ILE A 378 -4.70 -16.19 9.17
C ILE A 378 -3.81 -16.87 10.21
N ASP A 379 -4.39 -17.65 11.10
CA ASP A 379 -3.66 -18.47 12.08
C ASP A 379 -2.68 -19.41 11.36
N VAL A 380 -1.46 -19.53 11.88
CA VAL A 380 -0.38 -20.28 11.23
C VAL A 380 -0.74 -21.76 11.02
N ASP A 381 -1.53 -22.37 11.91
CA ASP A 381 -1.98 -23.75 11.84
C ASP A 381 -2.92 -24.02 10.65
N HIS A 382 -3.48 -22.96 10.06
CA HIS A 382 -4.43 -23.00 8.95
C HIS A 382 -3.92 -22.31 7.69
N ALA A 383 -2.63 -21.92 7.66
CA ALA A 383 -2.03 -21.09 6.62
C ALA A 383 -1.34 -21.90 5.51
N GLU A 384 -1.52 -23.23 5.46
CA GLU A 384 -0.93 -24.09 4.41
C GLU A 384 -1.49 -23.71 3.04
N ILE A 385 -0.60 -23.54 2.06
CA ILE A 385 -0.99 -23.23 0.68
C ILE A 385 -1.76 -24.41 0.08
N GLY A 386 -2.91 -24.13 -0.52
CA GLY A 386 -3.84 -25.12 -1.06
C GLY A 386 -4.96 -25.52 -0.11
N SER A 387 -4.86 -25.16 1.18
CA SER A 387 -5.93 -25.41 2.16
C SER A 387 -7.22 -24.69 1.78
N GLN A 388 -8.35 -25.28 2.16
CA GLN A 388 -9.68 -24.71 1.93
C GLN A 388 -10.19 -24.02 3.20
N VAL A 389 -10.69 -22.82 3.02
CA VAL A 389 -11.35 -22.03 4.06
C VAL A 389 -12.65 -21.45 3.50
N THR A 390 -13.45 -20.82 4.35
CA THR A 390 -14.63 -20.08 3.92
C THR A 390 -14.51 -18.62 4.39
N VAL A 391 -14.90 -17.69 3.52
CA VAL A 391 -15.07 -16.28 3.83
C VAL A 391 -16.56 -16.02 4.01
N ILE A 392 -16.94 -15.38 5.10
CA ILE A 392 -18.32 -14.95 5.30
C ILE A 392 -18.47 -13.59 4.65
N TRP A 393 -19.22 -13.49 3.58
CA TRP A 393 -19.46 -12.25 2.84
C TRP A 393 -20.80 -11.62 3.18
N GLY A 394 -20.81 -10.34 3.55
CA GLY A 394 -21.98 -9.56 3.89
C GLY A 394 -21.98 -9.09 5.35
N GLU A 395 -22.68 -8.00 5.62
CA GLU A 395 -22.76 -7.39 6.95
C GLU A 395 -23.55 -8.26 7.93
N PRO A 396 -23.21 -8.26 9.23
CA PRO A 396 -24.00 -8.88 10.27
C PRO A 396 -25.45 -8.34 10.30
N GLY A 397 -26.41 -9.24 10.50
CA GLY A 397 -27.84 -8.89 10.49
C GLY A 397 -28.49 -8.81 9.12
N HIS A 398 -27.73 -9.02 8.06
CA HIS A 398 -28.19 -9.13 6.67
C HIS A 398 -27.92 -10.52 6.08
N ALA A 399 -28.43 -10.78 4.87
CA ALA A 399 -28.14 -12.03 4.18
C ALA A 399 -26.62 -12.16 3.91
N GLN A 400 -25.99 -13.18 4.52
CA GLN A 400 -24.57 -13.48 4.34
C GLN A 400 -24.37 -14.70 3.44
N LYS A 401 -23.34 -14.63 2.60
CA LYS A 401 -22.89 -15.73 1.76
C LYS A 401 -21.61 -16.36 2.34
N THR A 402 -21.66 -17.67 2.55
CA THR A 402 -20.42 -18.45 2.77
C THR A 402 -19.74 -18.67 1.43
N VAL A 403 -18.59 -18.06 1.23
CA VAL A 403 -17.78 -18.15 0.01
C VAL A 403 -16.60 -19.08 0.27
N ARG A 404 -16.48 -20.14 -0.51
CA ARG A 404 -15.30 -21.02 -0.48
C ARG A 404 -14.08 -20.26 -0.98
N ALA A 405 -12.94 -20.48 -0.35
CA ALA A 405 -11.68 -19.89 -0.78
C ALA A 405 -10.51 -20.84 -0.57
N THR A 406 -9.49 -20.71 -1.41
CA THR A 406 -8.24 -21.47 -1.31
C THR A 406 -7.14 -20.56 -0.79
N VAL A 407 -6.40 -21.01 0.22
CA VAL A 407 -5.22 -20.31 0.75
C VAL A 407 -4.10 -20.37 -0.30
N ALA A 408 -3.53 -19.22 -0.62
CA ALA A 408 -2.44 -19.08 -1.59
C ALA A 408 -1.27 -18.27 -1.02
N ALA A 409 -0.16 -18.26 -1.74
CA ALA A 409 1.01 -17.46 -1.37
C ALA A 409 0.70 -15.96 -1.32
N ALA A 410 1.38 -15.25 -0.43
CA ALA A 410 1.42 -13.80 -0.40
C ALA A 410 2.89 -13.34 -0.47
N PRO A 411 3.30 -12.57 -1.50
CA PRO A 411 2.47 -12.09 -2.61
C PRO A 411 1.92 -13.21 -3.49
N TYR A 412 0.75 -12.98 -4.08
CA TYR A 412 0.15 -13.89 -5.07
C TYR A 412 0.90 -13.82 -6.40
N LYS A 413 1.25 -12.60 -6.81
CA LYS A 413 2.12 -12.32 -7.95
C LYS A 413 3.58 -12.53 -7.56
N THR A 414 4.38 -13.08 -8.47
CA THR A 414 5.83 -13.16 -8.29
C THR A 414 6.43 -11.77 -8.08
N ASP A 415 7.28 -11.62 -7.06
CA ASP A 415 7.96 -10.35 -6.77
C ASP A 415 9.24 -10.20 -7.62
N ASN A 416 9.14 -9.40 -8.67
CA ASN A 416 10.24 -9.08 -9.60
C ASN A 416 10.94 -7.74 -9.27
N ARG A 417 10.56 -7.05 -8.20
CA ARG A 417 11.09 -5.70 -7.89
C ARG A 417 12.60 -5.64 -7.68
N ARG A 418 13.20 -6.75 -7.27
CA ARG A 418 14.62 -6.84 -6.89
C ARG A 418 15.51 -7.47 -7.95
N VAL A 419 14.97 -7.73 -9.14
CA VAL A 419 15.77 -8.28 -10.23
C VAL A 419 16.92 -7.34 -10.60
N ASP A 420 17.99 -7.92 -11.11
CA ASP A 420 19.09 -7.13 -11.69
C ASP A 420 18.57 -6.44 -12.97
N MET A 421 18.66 -5.11 -12.99
CA MET A 421 18.15 -4.31 -14.10
C MET A 421 18.96 -4.45 -15.38
N HIS A 422 20.19 -4.92 -15.29
CA HIS A 422 21.01 -5.23 -16.47
C HIS A 422 20.69 -6.59 -17.09
N ALA A 423 19.90 -7.41 -16.38
CA ALA A 423 19.45 -8.72 -16.86
C ALA A 423 18.01 -8.69 -17.45
N VAL A 424 17.37 -7.50 -17.49
CA VAL A 424 15.97 -7.31 -17.93
C VAL A 424 15.87 -6.49 -19.21
#